data_b09df8da32c90b4e41e3d8d20dfb7827
#
_entry.id   b09df8da32c90b4e41e3d8d20dfb7827
#
_cell.length_a   1.000
_cell.length_b   1.000
_cell.length_c   1.000
_cell.angle_alpha   90.00
_cell.angle_beta   90.00
_cell.angle_gamma   90.00
#
_symmetry.space_group_name_H-M   'P 1'
#
loop_
_entity.id
_entity.type
_entity.pdbx_description
1 polymer ?
#
loop_
_entity_poly.entity_id
_entity_poly.type
_entity_poly.pdbx_seq_one_letter_code
_entity_poly.pdbx_strand_id
1 'polypeptide(L)'
;QGVTTLVFPNCGSGPAPLNDEMKEEFRRNTPEMADAGIDFDWSTFAGYLEKIESIGTSVNVALLIGFGTIRRYVMGYEMRAPTKGELEAMKTEVRKAMEAGAFGINTGLRYVPQSWAETEEAIEVCKAAAEYDGFHTSHIRDEGDRGDPVGAVKELIEISEKTGLPGNIAHFKILSKPHWHLCDEILMIIEEARARGIDITADQYPYPASGSSPFSWSPQWAREGGDEGLLEKLRDPESRRRIGEELRRVMEVRGGPKAALIRNYPLKREYIGKTVADITEMLGMDDPVEALLEIYTEHVEKSVSGEVEGRFSFISFNMSEENVDKMMKKPWVMTSSDGRIHAPYGPLVERNPAVHPRFYGAFPRVLGRYVRERGVLTLEAAVRKMSSLGAQRLGLMDRGFIAKGMWADITLFDPETVLDKADYTPPEKSIKYPEGIPYVMVNGILTIDEGEHTGVLAGKVLRKR
;
A
#
# COMPACT_ATOMS: atom_id res chain seq x y z
N GLN A 1 -6.93 -1.54 -16.14
CA GLN A 1 -7.83 -0.74 -15.30
C GLN A 1 -8.01 0.71 -15.80
N GLY A 2 -7.40 1.12 -16.92
CA GLY A 2 -7.47 2.49 -17.42
C GLY A 2 -6.53 3.49 -16.71
N VAL A 3 -5.55 3.01 -15.95
CA VAL A 3 -4.60 3.89 -15.24
C VAL A 3 -3.55 4.42 -16.19
N THR A 4 -3.33 5.74 -16.18
CA THR A 4 -2.33 6.44 -17.00
C THR A 4 -1.16 6.97 -16.18
N THR A 5 -1.36 7.16 -14.86
CA THR A 5 -0.33 7.65 -13.93
C THR A 5 -0.44 6.89 -12.60
N LEU A 6 0.70 6.43 -12.09
CA LEU A 6 0.82 5.78 -10.78
C LEU A 6 1.54 6.67 -9.79
N VAL A 7 1.07 6.68 -8.55
CA VAL A 7 1.71 7.35 -7.41
C VAL A 7 2.16 6.28 -6.43
N PHE A 8 3.44 6.18 -6.20
CA PHE A 8 4.03 5.19 -5.30
C PHE A 8 5.44 5.61 -4.82
N PRO A 9 6.06 4.92 -3.89
CA PRO A 9 5.51 3.91 -3.00
C PRO A 9 4.60 4.50 -1.92
N ASN A 10 3.94 3.64 -1.14
CA ASN A 10 3.12 4.01 0.01
C ASN A 10 3.53 3.21 1.26
N CYS A 11 2.83 3.43 2.38
CA CYS A 11 3.00 2.73 3.66
C CYS A 11 4.42 2.88 4.26
N GLY A 12 5.09 4.00 3.97
CA GLY A 12 6.42 4.31 4.50
C GLY A 12 7.57 3.49 3.92
N SER A 13 7.29 2.58 3.01
CA SER A 13 8.31 1.82 2.29
C SER A 13 8.70 2.51 0.99
N GLY A 14 9.86 2.15 0.46
CA GLY A 14 10.35 2.66 -0.81
C GLY A 14 11.56 1.86 -1.30
N PRO A 15 11.84 1.91 -2.61
CA PRO A 15 12.96 1.21 -3.21
C PRO A 15 14.30 1.95 -3.07
N ALA A 16 14.33 3.10 -2.39
CA ALA A 16 15.53 3.91 -2.12
C ALA A 16 15.30 4.85 -0.93
N PRO A 17 16.37 5.25 -0.19
CA PRO A 17 17.78 4.84 -0.35
C PRO A 17 18.01 3.39 0.07
N LEU A 18 19.05 2.73 -0.47
CA LEU A 18 19.42 1.36 -0.14
C LEU A 18 20.92 1.24 0.17
N ASN A 19 21.26 0.57 1.26
CA ASN A 19 22.57 0.01 1.51
C ASN A 19 22.64 -1.46 1.05
N ASP A 20 23.80 -2.10 1.14
CA ASP A 20 23.99 -3.46 0.61
C ASP A 20 23.14 -4.51 1.35
N GLU A 21 22.97 -4.38 2.67
CA GLU A 21 22.11 -5.24 3.47
C GLU A 21 20.63 -5.15 3.02
N MET A 22 20.15 -3.92 2.81
CA MET A 22 18.79 -3.70 2.32
C MET A 22 18.59 -4.24 0.91
N LYS A 23 19.58 -4.11 0.02
CA LYS A 23 19.52 -4.70 -1.33
C LYS A 23 19.38 -6.22 -1.27
N GLU A 24 20.14 -6.86 -0.39
CA GLU A 24 20.09 -8.31 -0.22
C GLU A 24 18.73 -8.77 0.30
N GLU A 25 18.15 -8.07 1.29
CA GLU A 25 16.80 -8.37 1.76
C GLU A 25 15.74 -8.12 0.66
N PHE A 26 15.89 -7.05 -0.15
CA PHE A 26 15.00 -6.82 -1.28
C PHE A 26 15.04 -7.97 -2.29
N ARG A 27 16.23 -8.48 -2.63
CA ARG A 27 16.39 -9.65 -3.52
C ARG A 27 15.64 -10.87 -2.97
N ARG A 28 15.83 -11.20 -1.69
CA ARG A 28 15.11 -12.31 -1.03
C ARG A 28 13.58 -12.12 -1.04
N ASN A 29 13.12 -10.91 -0.80
CA ASN A 29 11.70 -10.60 -0.66
C ASN A 29 10.95 -10.34 -1.97
N THR A 30 11.68 -10.12 -3.07
CA THR A 30 11.13 -9.83 -4.40
C THR A 30 11.92 -10.56 -5.50
N PRO A 31 12.03 -11.90 -5.40
CA PRO A 31 12.82 -12.69 -6.35
C PRO A 31 12.33 -12.57 -7.80
N GLU A 32 11.05 -12.25 -7.98
CA GLU A 32 10.46 -11.97 -9.29
C GLU A 32 11.13 -10.82 -10.05
N MET A 33 11.82 -9.92 -9.35
CA MET A 33 12.59 -8.85 -10.00
C MET A 33 13.84 -9.42 -10.69
N ALA A 34 14.57 -10.30 -9.99
CA ALA A 34 15.72 -11.00 -10.58
C ALA A 34 15.31 -11.90 -11.74
N ASP A 35 14.19 -12.64 -11.61
CA ASP A 35 13.62 -13.46 -12.68
C ASP A 35 13.25 -12.60 -13.91
N ALA A 36 12.86 -11.35 -13.70
CA ALA A 36 12.60 -10.38 -14.76
C ALA A 36 13.87 -9.68 -15.29
N GLY A 37 15.06 -10.05 -14.83
CA GLY A 37 16.33 -9.45 -15.23
C GLY A 37 16.60 -8.07 -14.63
N ILE A 38 15.93 -7.72 -13.53
CA ILE A 38 16.10 -6.43 -12.84
C ILE A 38 16.93 -6.65 -11.58
N ASP A 39 18.15 -6.11 -11.57
CA ASP A 39 19.01 -6.08 -10.37
C ASP A 39 18.82 -4.75 -9.62
N PHE A 40 19.11 -4.78 -8.29
CA PHE A 40 19.08 -3.63 -7.39
C PHE A 40 20.45 -2.90 -7.44
N ASP A 41 20.79 -2.35 -8.61
CA ASP A 41 22.06 -1.69 -8.88
C ASP A 41 22.11 -0.21 -8.48
N TRP A 42 20.97 0.35 -8.01
CA TRP A 42 20.89 1.70 -7.47
C TRP A 42 21.03 1.72 -5.94
N SER A 43 21.38 2.89 -5.39
CA SER A 43 21.46 3.13 -3.94
C SER A 43 20.72 4.40 -3.50
N THR A 44 20.52 5.34 -4.43
CA THR A 44 19.88 6.65 -4.15
C THR A 44 18.51 6.73 -4.80
N PHE A 45 17.69 7.68 -4.32
CA PHE A 45 16.39 7.97 -4.93
C PHE A 45 16.54 8.43 -6.39
N ALA A 46 17.52 9.30 -6.70
CA ALA A 46 17.81 9.72 -8.06
C ALA A 46 18.19 8.54 -8.97
N GLY A 47 19.09 7.66 -8.50
CA GLY A 47 19.48 6.46 -9.24
C GLY A 47 18.31 5.50 -9.50
N TYR A 48 17.35 5.42 -8.58
CA TYR A 48 16.12 4.65 -8.83
C TYR A 48 15.25 5.26 -9.92
N LEU A 49 15.10 6.60 -9.95
CA LEU A 49 14.38 7.28 -11.03
C LEU A 49 15.05 7.02 -12.40
N GLU A 50 16.38 7.13 -12.46
CA GLU A 50 17.18 6.83 -13.65
C GLU A 50 17.01 5.37 -14.10
N LYS A 51 16.95 4.44 -13.14
CA LYS A 51 16.70 3.02 -13.44
C LYS A 51 15.33 2.83 -14.10
N ILE A 52 14.27 3.44 -13.58
CA ILE A 52 12.94 3.37 -14.20
C ILE A 52 12.97 3.98 -15.60
N GLU A 53 13.62 5.11 -15.79
CA GLU A 53 13.76 5.75 -17.10
C GLU A 53 14.51 4.86 -18.10
N SER A 54 15.54 4.16 -17.66
CA SER A 54 16.34 3.27 -18.51
C SER A 54 15.58 2.02 -18.97
N ILE A 55 14.70 1.48 -18.11
CA ILE A 55 13.86 0.31 -18.42
C ILE A 55 12.64 0.74 -19.22
N GLY A 56 12.09 1.93 -18.95
CA GLY A 56 10.83 2.42 -19.47
C GLY A 56 9.61 1.88 -18.71
N THR A 57 8.47 2.50 -18.93
CA THR A 57 7.19 2.12 -18.32
C THR A 57 6.02 2.45 -19.23
N SER A 58 4.96 1.64 -19.20
CA SER A 58 3.76 1.87 -20.01
C SER A 58 2.90 3.03 -19.50
N VAL A 59 3.03 3.39 -18.21
CA VAL A 59 2.26 4.46 -17.54
C VAL A 59 3.21 5.48 -16.92
N ASN A 60 2.74 6.69 -16.71
CA ASN A 60 3.51 7.68 -15.98
C ASN A 60 3.68 7.27 -14.51
N VAL A 61 4.78 7.64 -13.91
CA VAL A 61 5.08 7.34 -12.50
C VAL A 61 5.47 8.62 -11.76
N ALA A 62 4.86 8.84 -10.59
CA ALA A 62 5.15 9.92 -9.65
C ALA A 62 5.57 9.29 -8.33
N LEU A 63 6.76 9.61 -7.83
CA LEU A 63 7.36 8.90 -6.71
C LEU A 63 7.38 9.73 -5.43
N LEU A 64 7.27 8.99 -4.32
CA LEU A 64 7.36 9.49 -2.94
C LEU A 64 8.54 8.86 -2.25
N ILE A 65 9.19 9.60 -1.33
CA ILE A 65 10.21 9.01 -0.48
C ILE A 65 9.58 8.34 0.75
N GLY A 66 10.05 7.16 1.13
CA GLY A 66 9.51 6.37 2.25
C GLY A 66 10.22 6.63 3.57
N PHE A 67 9.48 7.10 4.59
CA PHE A 67 10.01 7.34 5.93
C PHE A 67 10.59 6.07 6.57
N GLY A 68 9.89 4.94 6.47
CA GLY A 68 10.38 3.68 7.02
C GLY A 68 11.65 3.17 6.33
N THR A 69 11.77 3.40 5.02
CA THR A 69 13.00 3.07 4.28
C THR A 69 14.16 3.95 4.73
N ILE A 70 13.94 5.27 4.90
CA ILE A 70 14.97 6.19 5.39
C ILE A 70 15.39 5.82 6.82
N ARG A 71 14.41 5.57 7.71
CA ARG A 71 14.68 5.20 9.09
C ARG A 71 15.52 3.92 9.17
N ARG A 72 15.14 2.92 8.37
CA ARG A 72 15.90 1.68 8.26
C ARG A 72 17.33 1.90 7.69
N TYR A 73 17.46 2.74 6.68
CA TYR A 73 18.74 3.08 6.06
C TYR A 73 19.72 3.70 7.07
N VAL A 74 19.22 4.54 7.98
CA VAL A 74 20.03 5.26 8.98
C VAL A 74 20.21 4.47 10.27
N MET A 75 19.18 3.75 10.74
CA MET A 75 19.16 3.14 12.08
C MET A 75 18.97 1.62 12.07
N GLY A 76 18.72 0.98 10.91
CA GLY A 76 18.40 -0.44 10.88
C GLY A 76 17.06 -0.76 11.56
N TYR A 77 17.01 -1.92 12.22
CA TYR A 77 15.85 -2.40 12.99
C TYR A 77 16.01 -2.17 14.49
N GLU A 78 16.50 -1.00 14.89
CA GLU A 78 16.64 -0.63 16.30
C GLU A 78 15.37 0.03 16.86
N MET A 79 14.86 -0.51 17.98
CA MET A 79 13.65 -0.02 18.66
C MET A 79 14.01 1.08 19.67
N ARG A 80 14.49 2.23 19.18
CA ARG A 80 14.81 3.42 19.97
C ARG A 80 14.54 4.71 19.19
N ALA A 81 14.54 5.84 19.90
CA ALA A 81 14.55 7.14 19.26
C ALA A 81 15.89 7.41 18.53
N PRO A 82 15.88 8.22 17.45
CA PRO A 82 17.09 8.63 16.77
C PRO A 82 17.92 9.60 17.64
N THR A 83 19.22 9.55 17.49
CA THR A 83 20.12 10.63 17.92
C THR A 83 19.88 11.87 17.05
N LYS A 84 20.37 13.04 17.49
CA LYS A 84 20.32 14.26 16.66
C LYS A 84 20.99 14.07 15.29
N GLY A 85 22.11 13.36 15.25
CA GLY A 85 22.83 13.08 14.00
C GLY A 85 22.05 12.17 13.05
N GLU A 86 21.41 11.13 13.58
CA GLU A 86 20.55 10.22 12.79
C GLU A 86 19.31 10.94 12.27
N LEU A 87 18.68 11.81 13.09
CA LEU A 87 17.54 12.61 12.65
C LEU A 87 17.91 13.55 11.49
N GLU A 88 19.05 14.24 11.56
CA GLU A 88 19.54 15.10 10.47
C GLU A 88 19.96 14.28 9.25
N ALA A 89 20.49 13.07 9.41
CA ALA A 89 20.75 12.17 8.30
C ALA A 89 19.46 11.76 7.58
N MET A 90 18.39 11.42 8.31
CA MET A 90 17.07 11.13 7.73
C MET A 90 16.51 12.34 6.97
N LYS A 91 16.56 13.53 7.54
CA LYS A 91 16.13 14.78 6.87
C LYS A 91 16.92 15.06 5.60
N THR A 92 18.22 14.76 5.62
CA THR A 92 19.10 14.91 4.45
C THR A 92 18.68 13.98 3.30
N GLU A 93 18.32 12.73 3.59
CA GLU A 93 17.82 11.82 2.54
C GLU A 93 16.45 12.27 1.98
N VAL A 94 15.58 12.87 2.80
CA VAL A 94 14.33 13.49 2.28
C VAL A 94 14.67 14.64 1.32
N ARG A 95 15.56 15.57 1.70
CA ARG A 95 15.95 16.70 0.82
C ARG A 95 16.52 16.21 -0.51
N LYS A 96 17.46 15.25 -0.48
CA LYS A 96 18.01 14.64 -1.71
C LYS A 96 16.92 14.04 -2.62
N ALA A 97 15.91 13.38 -2.03
CA ALA A 97 14.81 12.82 -2.81
C ALA A 97 13.93 13.92 -3.41
N MET A 98 13.62 14.97 -2.65
CA MET A 98 12.84 16.11 -3.14
C MET A 98 13.58 16.85 -4.26
N GLU A 99 14.88 17.09 -4.13
CA GLU A 99 15.75 17.68 -5.16
C GLU A 99 15.79 16.82 -6.43
N ALA A 100 15.72 15.49 -6.31
CA ALA A 100 15.63 14.59 -7.46
C ALA A 100 14.25 14.56 -8.10
N GLY A 101 13.22 15.19 -7.49
CA GLY A 101 11.88 15.32 -8.03
C GLY A 101 10.82 14.44 -7.37
N ALA A 102 11.02 13.98 -6.13
CA ALA A 102 9.96 13.35 -5.34
C ALA A 102 8.78 14.31 -5.14
N PHE A 103 7.56 13.79 -5.14
CA PHE A 103 6.35 14.60 -4.92
C PHE A 103 6.07 14.86 -3.43
N GLY A 104 6.70 14.11 -2.55
CA GLY A 104 6.52 14.23 -1.11
C GLY A 104 7.05 13.01 -0.36
N ILE A 105 6.60 12.88 0.88
CA ILE A 105 6.99 11.80 1.79
C ILE A 105 5.80 10.89 2.10
N ASN A 106 6.06 9.59 2.17
CA ASN A 106 5.07 8.63 2.64
C ASN A 106 5.50 7.99 3.96
N THR A 107 4.56 7.81 4.88
CA THR A 107 4.74 7.12 6.15
C THR A 107 3.82 5.90 6.25
N GLY A 108 4.16 4.96 7.10
CA GLY A 108 3.31 3.84 7.49
C GLY A 108 3.55 3.53 8.96
N LEU A 109 3.08 4.43 9.83
CA LEU A 109 3.36 4.44 11.27
C LEU A 109 2.90 3.17 12.01
N ARG A 110 2.25 2.27 11.28
CA ARG A 110 1.92 0.92 11.73
C ARG A 110 3.08 -0.07 11.60
N TYR A 111 3.97 0.12 10.61
CA TYR A 111 4.97 -0.87 10.21
C TYR A 111 6.35 -0.60 10.81
N VAL A 112 7.02 -1.67 11.25
CA VAL A 112 8.41 -1.64 11.70
C VAL A 112 9.33 -1.29 10.50
N PRO A 113 10.35 -0.43 10.70
CA PRO A 113 10.78 0.19 11.95
C PRO A 113 10.13 1.55 12.28
N GLN A 114 9.33 2.12 11.39
CA GLN A 114 8.73 3.45 11.57
C GLN A 114 7.61 3.49 12.62
N SER A 115 7.04 2.34 12.99
CA SER A 115 6.06 2.24 14.07
C SER A 115 6.66 2.51 15.47
N TRP A 116 7.97 2.49 15.59
CA TRP A 116 8.68 2.86 16.81
C TRP A 116 8.97 4.37 16.90
N ALA A 117 8.71 5.11 15.82
CA ALA A 117 8.85 6.56 15.82
C ALA A 117 7.71 7.21 16.60
N GLU A 118 8.05 8.16 17.46
CA GLU A 118 7.09 9.07 18.06
C GLU A 118 6.60 10.09 17.01
N THR A 119 5.48 10.75 17.29
CA THR A 119 4.89 11.73 16.37
C THR A 119 5.85 12.88 16.06
N GLU A 120 6.63 13.33 17.05
CA GLU A 120 7.65 14.37 16.91
C GLU A 120 8.76 13.97 15.91
N GLU A 121 9.20 12.71 15.91
CA GLU A 121 10.17 12.22 14.92
C GLU A 121 9.61 12.34 13.52
N ALA A 122 8.36 11.88 13.32
CA ALA A 122 7.69 11.98 12.02
C ALA A 122 7.51 13.44 11.56
N ILE A 123 7.13 14.35 12.47
CA ILE A 123 7.01 15.79 12.21
C ILE A 123 8.36 16.36 11.74
N GLU A 124 9.44 16.10 12.47
CA GLU A 124 10.76 16.65 12.15
C GLU A 124 11.26 16.18 10.79
N VAL A 125 11.06 14.91 10.45
CA VAL A 125 11.45 14.36 9.14
C VAL A 125 10.55 14.91 8.03
N CYS A 126 9.24 15.05 8.26
CA CYS A 126 8.30 15.61 7.29
C CYS A 126 8.57 17.09 6.99
N LYS A 127 9.09 17.89 7.95
CA LYS A 127 9.49 19.29 7.71
C LYS A 127 10.48 19.42 6.55
N ALA A 128 11.37 18.43 6.34
CA ALA A 128 12.31 18.47 5.21
C ALA A 128 11.60 18.39 3.84
N ALA A 129 10.46 17.70 3.75
CA ALA A 129 9.64 17.69 2.54
C ALA A 129 8.84 18.99 2.35
N ALA A 130 8.49 19.68 3.47
CA ALA A 130 7.80 20.97 3.42
C ALA A 130 8.66 22.08 2.83
N GLU A 131 10.00 22.00 2.97
CA GLU A 131 10.94 22.95 2.34
C GLU A 131 10.82 22.98 0.80
N TYR A 132 10.18 21.98 0.20
CA TYR A 132 10.00 21.78 -1.26
C TYR A 132 8.53 21.74 -1.68
N ASP A 133 7.61 22.25 -0.89
CA ASP A 133 6.16 22.19 -1.15
C ASP A 133 5.62 20.78 -1.42
N GLY A 134 6.21 19.76 -0.79
CA GLY A 134 5.79 18.37 -0.90
C GLY A 134 4.40 18.12 -0.29
N PHE A 135 3.97 16.87 -0.30
CA PHE A 135 2.82 16.45 0.49
C PHE A 135 3.18 15.21 1.35
N HIS A 136 2.40 14.95 2.38
CA HIS A 136 2.55 13.79 3.24
C HIS A 136 1.39 12.83 3.02
N THR A 137 1.66 11.55 2.72
CA THR A 137 0.65 10.49 2.74
C THR A 137 0.99 9.46 3.79
N SER A 138 0.01 8.97 4.53
CA SER A 138 0.23 8.06 5.64
C SER A 138 -0.71 6.86 5.64
N HIS A 139 -0.13 5.67 5.69
CA HIS A 139 -0.79 4.56 6.38
C HIS A 139 -0.75 4.91 7.86
N ILE A 140 -1.88 5.31 8.40
CA ILE A 140 -1.99 5.79 9.78
C ILE A 140 -1.63 4.69 10.79
N ARG A 141 -1.28 5.10 12.01
CA ARG A 141 -0.74 4.21 13.06
C ARG A 141 -1.69 3.08 13.44
N ASP A 142 -3.00 3.35 13.42
CA ASP A 142 -4.04 2.37 13.70
C ASP A 142 -5.25 2.60 12.79
N GLU A 143 -5.71 1.54 12.17
CA GLU A 143 -6.92 1.55 11.33
C GLU A 143 -8.12 0.88 12.03
N GLY A 144 -8.02 0.65 13.37
CA GLY A 144 -9.06 0.10 14.24
C GLY A 144 -8.82 -1.32 14.74
N ASP A 145 -7.79 -2.01 14.32
CA ASP A 145 -7.47 -3.35 14.82
C ASP A 145 -6.53 -3.36 16.04
N ARG A 146 -6.01 -2.19 16.40
CA ARG A 146 -5.24 -1.99 17.65
C ARG A 146 -6.01 -1.19 18.70
N GLY A 147 -7.09 -0.50 18.31
CA GLY A 147 -8.07 0.09 19.22
C GLY A 147 -8.19 1.62 19.21
N ASP A 148 -7.33 2.35 18.48
CA ASP A 148 -7.38 3.82 18.44
C ASP A 148 -7.28 4.41 17.03
N PRO A 149 -8.25 4.15 16.14
CA PRO A 149 -8.25 4.76 14.81
C PRO A 149 -8.51 6.26 14.84
N VAL A 150 -9.18 6.77 15.87
CA VAL A 150 -9.43 8.20 16.07
C VAL A 150 -8.13 8.93 16.38
N GLY A 151 -7.33 8.44 17.34
CA GLY A 151 -6.02 9.00 17.66
C GLY A 151 -5.07 8.98 16.48
N ALA A 152 -5.08 7.91 15.68
CA ALA A 152 -4.24 7.79 14.49
C ALA A 152 -4.59 8.82 13.39
N VAL A 153 -5.87 9.16 13.21
CA VAL A 153 -6.29 10.24 12.30
C VAL A 153 -5.90 11.61 12.84
N LYS A 154 -6.05 11.84 14.15
CA LYS A 154 -5.59 13.07 14.79
C LYS A 154 -4.08 13.25 14.70
N GLU A 155 -3.28 12.17 14.80
CA GLU A 155 -1.83 12.20 14.59
C GLU A 155 -1.47 12.70 13.18
N LEU A 156 -2.14 12.21 12.13
CA LEU A 156 -1.93 12.71 10.77
C LEU A 156 -2.26 14.20 10.64
N ILE A 157 -3.39 14.63 11.24
CA ILE A 157 -3.81 16.04 11.23
C ILE A 157 -2.77 16.90 11.94
N GLU A 158 -2.25 16.46 13.09
CA GLU A 158 -1.19 17.14 13.84
C GLU A 158 0.10 17.28 13.03
N ILE A 159 0.52 16.20 12.34
CA ILE A 159 1.69 16.24 11.46
C ILE A 159 1.48 17.31 10.39
N SER A 160 0.32 17.32 9.72
CA SER A 160 0.00 18.32 8.69
C SER A 160 -0.04 19.75 9.24
N GLU A 161 -0.65 19.95 10.42
CA GLU A 161 -0.75 21.27 11.06
C GLU A 161 0.63 21.82 11.47
N LYS A 162 1.50 20.99 12.06
CA LYS A 162 2.83 21.39 12.52
C LYS A 162 3.87 21.54 11.41
N THR A 163 3.68 20.88 10.27
CA THR A 163 4.60 20.94 9.12
C THR A 163 4.15 21.88 8.03
N GLY A 164 2.86 22.19 7.95
CA GLY A 164 2.25 22.90 6.83
C GLY A 164 2.05 22.04 5.58
N LEU A 165 2.44 20.75 5.61
CA LEU A 165 2.28 19.84 4.47
C LEU A 165 0.80 19.47 4.28
N PRO A 166 0.29 19.49 3.04
CA PRO A 166 -0.96 18.80 2.74
C PRO A 166 -0.87 17.33 3.15
N GLY A 167 -1.88 16.85 3.90
CA GLY A 167 -1.94 15.46 4.37
C GLY A 167 -2.85 14.59 3.51
N ASN A 168 -2.52 13.31 3.41
CA ASN A 168 -3.36 12.31 2.78
C ASN A 168 -3.43 11.04 3.64
N ILE A 169 -4.64 10.58 3.97
CA ILE A 169 -4.83 9.26 4.59
C ILE A 169 -4.80 8.24 3.48
N ALA A 170 -3.74 7.43 3.41
CA ALA A 170 -3.60 6.39 2.42
C ALA A 170 -4.62 5.26 2.67
N HIS A 171 -5.21 4.72 1.58
CA HIS A 171 -6.16 3.60 1.58
C HIS A 171 -7.13 3.61 2.78
N PHE A 172 -7.78 4.75 2.99
CA PHE A 172 -8.62 5.08 4.14
C PHE A 172 -9.67 3.99 4.40
N LYS A 173 -9.67 3.45 5.60
CA LYS A 173 -10.57 2.39 6.04
C LYS A 173 -10.62 2.30 7.57
N ILE A 174 -11.64 1.62 8.07
CA ILE A 174 -11.70 1.20 9.48
C ILE A 174 -11.77 -0.33 9.47
N LEU A 175 -10.71 -0.94 9.95
CA LEU A 175 -10.60 -2.37 10.16
C LEU A 175 -11.36 -2.75 11.44
N SER A 176 -11.81 -3.96 11.51
CA SER A 176 -12.45 -4.58 12.67
C SER A 176 -13.87 -4.08 13.01
N LYS A 177 -14.78 -5.04 13.09
CA LYS A 177 -16.20 -4.80 13.36
C LYS A 177 -16.49 -3.97 14.63
N PRO A 178 -15.76 -4.15 15.76
CA PRO A 178 -15.95 -3.33 16.95
C PRO A 178 -15.78 -1.83 16.74
N HIS A 179 -15.01 -1.40 15.74
CA HIS A 179 -14.70 0.01 15.49
C HIS A 179 -15.42 0.61 14.27
N TRP A 180 -16.19 -0.16 13.51
CA TRP A 180 -16.90 0.35 12.33
C TRP A 180 -17.83 1.53 12.62
N HIS A 181 -18.39 1.59 13.83
CA HIS A 181 -19.27 2.68 14.28
C HIS A 181 -18.56 4.04 14.39
N LEU A 182 -17.21 4.06 14.45
CA LEU A 182 -16.41 5.29 14.54
C LEU A 182 -16.29 6.04 13.20
N CYS A 183 -16.81 5.48 12.11
CA CYS A 183 -16.68 6.06 10.79
C CYS A 183 -17.19 7.51 10.71
N ASP A 184 -18.38 7.76 11.23
CA ASP A 184 -18.98 9.11 11.18
C ASP A 184 -18.23 10.12 12.04
N GLU A 185 -17.74 9.71 13.21
CA GLU A 185 -16.88 10.53 14.09
C GLU A 185 -15.55 10.89 13.40
N ILE A 186 -14.88 9.90 12.79
CA ILE A 186 -13.61 10.11 12.08
C ILE A 186 -13.79 11.05 10.89
N LEU A 187 -14.86 10.88 10.12
CA LEU A 187 -15.20 11.76 9.00
C LEU A 187 -15.44 13.19 9.47
N MET A 188 -16.14 13.39 10.59
CA MET A 188 -16.38 14.69 11.20
C MET A 188 -15.07 15.36 11.63
N ILE A 189 -14.18 14.65 12.33
CA ILE A 189 -12.85 15.15 12.74
C ILE A 189 -12.03 15.65 11.55
N ILE A 190 -12.03 14.90 10.44
CA ILE A 190 -11.33 15.32 9.23
C ILE A 190 -11.98 16.57 8.62
N GLU A 191 -13.31 16.66 8.57
CA GLU A 191 -14.04 17.82 8.05
C GLU A 191 -13.83 19.06 8.91
N GLU A 192 -13.77 18.93 10.23
CA GLU A 192 -13.43 20.01 11.15
C GLU A 192 -11.99 20.52 10.95
N ALA A 193 -11.02 19.62 10.76
CA ALA A 193 -9.64 19.99 10.42
C ALA A 193 -9.59 20.78 9.11
N ARG A 194 -10.29 20.29 8.07
CA ARG A 194 -10.41 20.96 6.78
C ARG A 194 -11.08 22.34 6.89
N ALA A 195 -12.12 22.47 7.75
CA ALA A 195 -12.78 23.76 8.00
C ALA A 195 -11.85 24.78 8.69
N ARG A 196 -10.84 24.31 9.45
CA ARG A 196 -9.76 25.14 10.00
C ARG A 196 -8.69 25.50 8.97
N GLY A 197 -8.78 25.02 7.73
CA GLY A 197 -7.81 25.31 6.69
C GLY A 197 -6.66 24.29 6.57
N ILE A 198 -6.69 23.19 7.32
CA ILE A 198 -5.70 22.13 7.21
C ILE A 198 -6.05 21.29 5.98
N ASP A 199 -5.14 21.21 5.00
CA ASP A 199 -5.41 20.50 3.73
C ASP A 199 -5.24 18.98 3.89
N ILE A 200 -6.33 18.31 4.27
CA ILE A 200 -6.39 16.84 4.40
C ILE A 200 -7.23 16.25 3.28
N THR A 201 -6.70 15.22 2.63
CA THR A 201 -7.41 14.31 1.71
C THR A 201 -7.26 12.87 2.19
N ALA A 202 -7.94 11.97 1.53
CA ALA A 202 -7.72 10.54 1.66
C ALA A 202 -7.83 9.87 0.29
N ASP A 203 -7.30 8.65 0.18
CA ASP A 203 -7.59 7.76 -0.93
C ASP A 203 -8.18 6.45 -0.42
N GLN A 204 -8.97 5.76 -1.26
CA GLN A 204 -9.70 4.57 -0.88
C GLN A 204 -9.82 3.60 -2.06
N TYR A 205 -9.69 2.30 -1.78
CA TYR A 205 -10.04 1.25 -2.74
C TYR A 205 -11.46 0.71 -2.48
N PRO A 206 -12.19 0.29 -3.54
CA PRO A 206 -13.61 -0.04 -3.47
C PRO A 206 -13.88 -1.50 -3.09
N TYR A 207 -13.28 -2.01 -2.03
CA TYR A 207 -13.43 -3.40 -1.57
C TYR A 207 -13.53 -3.47 -0.05
N PRO A 208 -14.39 -4.36 0.51
CA PRO A 208 -14.55 -4.53 1.95
C PRO A 208 -13.53 -5.51 2.57
N ALA A 209 -12.40 -5.76 1.89
CA ALA A 209 -11.34 -6.61 2.37
C ALA A 209 -9.98 -5.93 2.22
N SER A 210 -9.06 -6.17 3.15
CA SER A 210 -7.72 -5.61 3.18
C SER A 210 -6.64 -6.64 2.85
N GLY A 211 -5.47 -6.19 2.39
CA GLY A 211 -4.26 -7.02 2.32
C GLY A 211 -3.46 -6.91 3.61
N SER A 212 -2.92 -8.02 4.12
CA SER A 212 -2.12 -8.07 5.33
C SER A 212 -1.11 -9.22 5.32
N SER A 213 -0.38 -9.37 6.41
CA SER A 213 0.57 -10.47 6.62
C SER A 213 0.67 -10.80 8.11
N PRO A 214 1.16 -11.99 8.50
CA PRO A 214 1.43 -12.30 9.91
C PRO A 214 2.36 -11.29 10.57
N PHE A 215 3.31 -10.75 9.81
CA PHE A 215 4.22 -9.71 10.29
C PHE A 215 3.49 -8.45 10.78
N SER A 216 2.40 -8.04 10.11
CA SER A 216 1.61 -6.86 10.50
C SER A 216 0.65 -7.15 11.66
N TRP A 217 0.40 -8.42 11.97
CA TRP A 217 -0.43 -8.86 13.10
C TRP A 217 0.40 -9.08 14.37
N SER A 218 1.71 -9.36 14.21
CA SER A 218 2.62 -9.56 15.34
C SER A 218 2.85 -8.28 16.13
N PRO A 219 3.17 -8.36 17.43
CA PRO A 219 3.55 -7.19 18.21
C PRO A 219 4.84 -6.57 17.67
N GLN A 220 4.92 -5.24 17.73
CA GLN A 220 6.03 -4.47 17.14
C GLN A 220 7.40 -4.85 17.73
N TRP A 221 7.46 -5.11 19.06
CA TRP A 221 8.69 -5.51 19.75
C TRP A 221 9.27 -6.83 19.22
N ALA A 222 8.41 -7.71 18.69
CA ALA A 222 8.87 -8.99 18.15
C ALA A 222 9.76 -8.82 16.90
N ARG A 223 9.66 -7.70 16.22
CA ARG A 223 10.40 -7.38 14.98
C ARG A 223 11.72 -6.63 15.21
N GLU A 224 12.09 -6.34 16.46
CA GLU A 224 13.40 -5.80 16.78
C GLU A 224 14.50 -6.79 16.38
N GLY A 225 15.51 -6.32 15.64
CA GLY A 225 16.54 -7.17 15.03
C GLY A 225 16.13 -7.80 13.70
N GLY A 226 15.03 -7.36 13.08
CA GLY A 226 14.59 -7.86 11.76
C GLY A 226 14.03 -9.29 11.81
N ASP A 227 14.24 -10.05 10.75
CA ASP A 227 13.72 -11.42 10.64
C ASP A 227 14.50 -12.42 11.52
N GLU A 228 15.80 -12.20 11.70
CA GLU A 228 16.63 -12.97 12.64
C GLU A 228 16.16 -12.79 14.10
N GLY A 229 15.95 -11.53 14.52
CA GLY A 229 15.43 -11.24 15.86
C GLY A 229 14.01 -11.75 16.07
N LEU A 230 13.18 -11.76 15.04
CA LEU A 230 11.86 -12.39 15.08
C LEU A 230 11.96 -13.92 15.26
N LEU A 231 12.87 -14.58 14.52
CA LEU A 231 13.07 -16.02 14.62
C LEU A 231 13.52 -16.43 16.02
N GLU A 232 14.44 -15.69 16.63
CA GLU A 232 14.86 -15.92 18.01
C GLU A 232 13.67 -15.88 18.98
N LYS A 233 12.81 -14.87 18.84
CA LYS A 233 11.61 -14.69 19.69
C LYS A 233 10.52 -15.73 19.42
N LEU A 234 10.39 -16.22 18.19
CA LEU A 234 9.47 -17.33 17.89
C LEU A 234 9.94 -18.68 18.44
N ARG A 235 11.25 -18.85 18.66
CA ARG A 235 11.84 -20.04 19.28
C ARG A 235 11.88 -19.98 20.80
N ASP A 236 11.89 -18.78 21.40
CA ASP A 236 11.79 -18.61 22.84
C ASP A 236 10.35 -18.85 23.32
N PRO A 237 10.08 -19.80 24.24
CA PRO A 237 8.74 -20.19 24.63
C PRO A 237 7.89 -19.04 25.19
N GLU A 238 8.48 -18.14 26.00
CA GLU A 238 7.75 -17.02 26.59
C GLU A 238 7.40 -15.94 25.55
N SER A 239 8.35 -15.57 24.69
CA SER A 239 8.13 -14.64 23.60
C SER A 239 7.11 -15.18 22.59
N ARG A 240 7.19 -16.47 22.22
CA ARG A 240 6.23 -17.14 21.34
C ARG A 240 4.80 -17.09 21.93
N ARG A 241 4.64 -17.36 23.23
CA ARG A 241 3.35 -17.25 23.90
C ARG A 241 2.77 -15.84 23.79
N ARG A 242 3.57 -14.81 24.07
CA ARG A 242 3.16 -13.39 23.96
C ARG A 242 2.83 -12.97 22.53
N ILE A 243 3.58 -13.47 21.54
CA ILE A 243 3.26 -13.26 20.11
C ILE A 243 1.91 -13.92 19.78
N GLY A 244 1.68 -15.14 20.26
CA GLY A 244 0.42 -15.88 20.07
C GLY A 244 -0.79 -15.15 20.67
N GLU A 245 -0.65 -14.58 21.87
CA GLU A 245 -1.70 -13.78 22.50
C GLU A 245 -2.09 -12.56 21.66
N GLU A 246 -1.12 -11.85 21.11
CA GLU A 246 -1.40 -10.70 20.22
C GLU A 246 -2.01 -11.16 18.89
N LEU A 247 -1.48 -12.21 18.27
CA LEU A 247 -2.07 -12.80 17.06
C LEU A 247 -3.53 -13.21 17.29
N ARG A 248 -3.86 -13.79 18.45
CA ARG A 248 -5.24 -14.14 18.82
C ARG A 248 -6.13 -12.91 18.88
N ARG A 249 -5.69 -11.90 19.61
CA ARG A 249 -6.42 -10.64 19.73
C ARG A 249 -6.68 -10.00 18.35
N VAL A 250 -5.64 -9.90 17.52
CA VAL A 250 -5.76 -9.31 16.18
C VAL A 250 -6.65 -10.16 15.27
N MET A 251 -6.51 -11.49 15.33
CA MET A 251 -7.36 -12.41 14.55
C MET A 251 -8.84 -12.24 14.91
N GLU A 252 -9.17 -12.18 16.21
CA GLU A 252 -10.54 -12.04 16.70
C GLU A 252 -11.17 -10.71 16.22
N VAL A 253 -10.48 -9.57 16.42
CA VAL A 253 -11.03 -8.27 16.02
C VAL A 253 -11.14 -8.12 14.50
N ARG A 254 -10.38 -8.88 13.74
CA ARG A 254 -10.43 -8.92 12.27
C ARG A 254 -11.44 -9.92 11.71
N GLY A 255 -12.26 -10.56 12.53
CA GLY A 255 -13.36 -11.44 12.09
C GLY A 255 -13.08 -12.94 12.22
N GLY A 256 -12.00 -13.31 12.90
CA GLY A 256 -11.64 -14.69 13.18
C GLY A 256 -10.87 -15.41 12.07
N PRO A 257 -10.55 -16.70 12.26
CA PRO A 257 -9.70 -17.46 11.35
C PRO A 257 -10.30 -17.68 9.96
N LYS A 258 -11.63 -17.62 9.81
CA LYS A 258 -12.33 -17.71 8.52
C LYS A 258 -12.25 -16.41 7.69
N ALA A 259 -11.97 -15.28 8.34
CA ALA A 259 -11.82 -14.00 7.66
C ALA A 259 -10.40 -13.76 7.12
N ALA A 260 -9.44 -14.62 7.40
CA ALA A 260 -8.06 -14.54 6.95
C ALA A 260 -7.78 -15.59 5.86
N LEU A 261 -7.83 -15.16 4.59
CA LEU A 261 -7.59 -15.98 3.40
C LEU A 261 -6.11 -15.90 3.02
N ILE A 262 -5.42 -17.02 2.93
CA ILE A 262 -4.02 -17.06 2.48
C ILE A 262 -3.94 -16.70 1.00
N ARG A 263 -3.30 -15.59 0.72
CA ARG A 263 -3.07 -15.08 -0.63
C ARG A 263 -1.79 -15.64 -1.24
N ASN A 264 -0.73 -15.71 -0.45
CA ASN A 264 0.54 -16.28 -0.85
C ASN A 264 1.24 -16.94 0.34
N TYR A 265 1.73 -18.16 0.13
CA TYR A 265 2.57 -18.90 1.04
C TYR A 265 3.61 -19.65 0.23
N PRO A 266 4.86 -19.19 0.17
CA PRO A 266 5.86 -19.71 -0.78
C PRO A 266 6.24 -21.17 -0.56
N LEU A 267 6.11 -21.68 0.66
CA LEU A 267 6.50 -23.06 1.02
C LEU A 267 5.50 -24.11 0.53
N LYS A 268 4.19 -23.81 0.56
CA LYS A 268 3.14 -24.80 0.24
C LYS A 268 2.03 -24.13 -0.56
N ARG A 269 2.02 -24.33 -1.88
CA ARG A 269 1.04 -23.72 -2.80
C ARG A 269 -0.41 -24.14 -2.52
N GLU A 270 -0.61 -25.35 -1.95
CA GLU A 270 -1.93 -25.87 -1.57
C GLU A 270 -2.61 -25.05 -0.46
N TYR A 271 -1.88 -24.18 0.23
CA TYR A 271 -2.45 -23.26 1.22
C TYR A 271 -3.06 -22.00 0.59
N ILE A 272 -2.69 -21.69 -0.65
CA ILE A 272 -3.21 -20.50 -1.34
C ILE A 272 -4.70 -20.67 -1.61
N GLY A 273 -5.51 -19.67 -1.23
CA GLY A 273 -6.96 -19.71 -1.33
C GLY A 273 -7.66 -20.46 -0.18
N LYS A 274 -6.91 -20.91 0.83
CA LYS A 274 -7.42 -21.47 2.08
C LYS A 274 -7.47 -20.40 3.16
N THR A 275 -8.42 -20.51 4.09
CA THR A 275 -8.46 -19.66 5.28
C THR A 275 -7.54 -20.21 6.36
N VAL A 276 -7.23 -19.41 7.38
CA VAL A 276 -6.50 -19.91 8.56
C VAL A 276 -7.28 -21.04 9.25
N ALA A 277 -8.63 -21.00 9.21
CA ALA A 277 -9.45 -22.10 9.71
C ALA A 277 -9.24 -23.41 8.94
N ASP A 278 -9.19 -23.33 7.59
CA ASP A 278 -8.92 -24.51 6.74
C ASP A 278 -7.52 -25.07 7.01
N ILE A 279 -6.52 -24.20 7.19
CA ILE A 279 -5.15 -24.64 7.53
C ILE A 279 -5.10 -25.33 8.89
N THR A 280 -5.85 -24.83 9.88
CA THR A 280 -5.95 -25.45 11.20
C THR A 280 -6.45 -26.90 11.09
N GLU A 281 -7.51 -27.10 10.30
CA GLU A 281 -8.06 -28.45 10.03
C GLU A 281 -7.06 -29.34 9.26
N MET A 282 -6.41 -28.79 8.22
CA MET A 282 -5.41 -29.51 7.42
C MET A 282 -4.20 -29.99 8.27
N LEU A 283 -3.82 -29.23 9.28
CA LEU A 283 -2.76 -29.59 10.21
C LEU A 283 -3.22 -30.51 11.35
N GLY A 284 -4.53 -30.80 11.45
CA GLY A 284 -5.10 -31.60 12.54
C GLY A 284 -4.99 -30.91 13.91
N MET A 285 -5.01 -29.59 13.94
CA MET A 285 -4.89 -28.75 15.14
C MET A 285 -6.27 -28.22 15.56
N ASP A 286 -6.44 -27.94 16.87
CA ASP A 286 -7.66 -27.34 17.39
C ASP A 286 -7.59 -25.82 17.52
N ASP A 287 -6.38 -25.27 17.67
CA ASP A 287 -6.16 -23.83 17.87
C ASP A 287 -5.64 -23.15 16.59
N PRO A 288 -6.44 -22.25 15.97
CA PRO A 288 -6.02 -21.55 14.76
C PRO A 288 -4.84 -20.58 14.97
N VAL A 289 -4.57 -20.16 16.20
CA VAL A 289 -3.40 -19.32 16.48
C VAL A 289 -2.13 -20.15 16.51
N GLU A 290 -2.18 -21.34 17.10
CA GLU A 290 -1.04 -22.27 17.06
C GLU A 290 -0.77 -22.74 15.63
N ALA A 291 -1.81 -23.05 14.85
CA ALA A 291 -1.66 -23.38 13.44
C ALA A 291 -1.00 -22.22 12.64
N LEU A 292 -1.41 -20.98 12.91
CA LEU A 292 -0.78 -19.81 12.29
C LEU A 292 0.67 -19.62 12.74
N LEU A 293 0.96 -19.77 14.03
CA LEU A 293 2.31 -19.69 14.58
C LEU A 293 3.23 -20.75 13.99
N GLU A 294 2.74 -21.96 13.76
CA GLU A 294 3.50 -23.06 13.15
C GLU A 294 3.96 -22.67 11.75
N ILE A 295 3.02 -22.34 10.86
CA ILE A 295 3.35 -21.97 9.46
C ILE A 295 4.12 -20.63 9.39
N TYR A 296 3.90 -19.72 10.33
CA TYR A 296 4.63 -18.45 10.38
C TYR A 296 6.09 -18.69 10.79
N THR A 297 6.34 -19.52 11.81
CA THR A 297 7.69 -19.89 12.27
C THR A 297 8.43 -20.63 11.16
N GLU A 298 7.81 -21.61 10.51
CA GLU A 298 8.37 -22.35 9.37
C GLU A 298 8.79 -21.37 8.25
N HIS A 299 7.94 -20.41 7.92
CA HIS A 299 8.25 -19.41 6.87
C HIS A 299 9.43 -18.51 7.27
N VAL A 300 9.46 -17.96 8.49
CA VAL A 300 10.55 -17.08 8.96
C VAL A 300 11.86 -17.85 9.01
N GLU A 301 11.86 -19.09 9.52
CA GLU A 301 13.06 -19.94 9.60
C GLU A 301 13.65 -20.21 8.20
N LYS A 302 12.81 -20.60 7.25
CA LYS A 302 13.23 -20.87 5.87
C LYS A 302 13.64 -19.60 5.10
N SER A 303 13.06 -18.45 5.43
CA SER A 303 13.47 -17.17 4.86
C SER A 303 14.84 -16.73 5.38
N VAL A 304 15.09 -16.86 6.68
CA VAL A 304 16.38 -16.52 7.31
C VAL A 304 17.50 -17.45 6.82
N SER A 305 17.23 -18.74 6.64
CA SER A 305 18.21 -19.69 6.09
C SER A 305 18.45 -19.54 4.58
N GLY A 306 17.64 -18.72 3.88
CA GLY A 306 17.72 -18.54 2.43
C GLY A 306 17.14 -19.72 1.63
N GLU A 307 16.43 -20.64 2.27
CA GLU A 307 15.77 -21.78 1.61
C GLU A 307 14.47 -21.40 0.92
N VAL A 308 13.85 -20.30 1.31
CA VAL A 308 12.63 -19.77 0.71
C VAL A 308 12.75 -18.29 0.42
N GLU A 309 12.24 -17.90 -0.74
CA GLU A 309 12.10 -16.52 -1.16
C GLU A 309 10.61 -16.15 -1.29
N GLY A 310 10.32 -14.85 -1.14
CA GLY A 310 8.95 -14.34 -1.26
C GLY A 310 8.25 -14.18 0.09
N ARG A 311 7.01 -13.71 0.06
CA ARG A 311 6.30 -13.22 1.25
C ARG A 311 5.07 -14.02 1.58
N PHE A 312 4.88 -14.33 2.86
CA PHE A 312 3.63 -14.82 3.40
C PHE A 312 2.61 -13.69 3.54
N SER A 313 1.41 -13.85 2.96
CA SER A 313 0.41 -12.78 2.96
C SER A 313 -1.03 -13.29 2.94
N PHE A 314 -1.94 -12.44 3.49
CA PHE A 314 -3.37 -12.67 3.60
C PHE A 314 -4.21 -11.67 2.81
N ILE A 315 -5.47 -12.06 2.54
CA ILE A 315 -6.60 -11.15 2.35
C ILE A 315 -7.47 -11.28 3.61
N SER A 316 -7.82 -10.15 4.22
CA SER A 316 -8.63 -10.13 5.45
C SER A 316 -9.98 -9.48 5.18
N PHE A 317 -11.07 -10.23 5.40
CA PHE A 317 -12.46 -9.76 5.25
C PHE A 317 -12.92 -9.07 6.54
N ASN A 318 -12.49 -7.82 6.72
CA ASN A 318 -12.55 -7.10 7.99
C ASN A 318 -13.03 -5.65 7.88
N MET A 319 -13.61 -5.26 6.76
CA MET A 319 -14.11 -3.92 6.50
C MET A 319 -15.63 -3.92 6.27
N SER A 320 -16.28 -2.77 6.49
CA SER A 320 -17.70 -2.56 6.26
C SER A 320 -17.94 -1.95 4.89
N GLU A 321 -18.82 -2.56 4.07
CA GLU A 321 -19.27 -1.97 2.81
C GLU A 321 -20.00 -0.63 3.04
N GLU A 322 -20.75 -0.49 4.15
CA GLU A 322 -21.39 0.78 4.52
C GLU A 322 -20.37 1.89 4.76
N ASN A 323 -19.27 1.58 5.45
CA ASN A 323 -18.19 2.55 5.67
C ASN A 323 -17.45 2.88 4.38
N VAL A 324 -17.28 1.91 3.48
CA VAL A 324 -16.75 2.16 2.13
C VAL A 324 -17.61 3.18 1.41
N ASP A 325 -18.93 3.03 1.43
CA ASP A 325 -19.88 3.98 0.82
C ASP A 325 -19.82 5.38 1.45
N LYS A 326 -19.80 5.45 2.79
CA LYS A 326 -19.73 6.73 3.52
C LYS A 326 -18.48 7.52 3.17
N MET A 327 -17.34 6.86 3.20
CA MET A 327 -16.05 7.46 2.84
C MET A 327 -16.01 7.87 1.37
N MET A 328 -16.49 6.99 0.47
CA MET A 328 -16.49 7.22 -0.97
C MET A 328 -17.31 8.45 -1.37
N LYS A 329 -18.40 8.77 -0.64
CA LYS A 329 -19.23 9.96 -0.88
C LYS A 329 -18.52 11.27 -0.58
N LYS A 330 -17.47 11.27 0.24
CA LYS A 330 -16.76 12.50 0.62
C LYS A 330 -15.99 13.08 -0.58
N PRO A 331 -16.15 14.38 -0.91
CA PRO A 331 -15.56 14.97 -2.11
C PRO A 331 -14.02 15.07 -2.08
N TRP A 332 -13.41 14.93 -0.90
CA TRP A 332 -11.98 14.96 -0.65
C TRP A 332 -11.34 13.56 -0.59
N VAL A 333 -12.11 12.49 -0.77
CA VAL A 333 -11.60 11.12 -0.86
C VAL A 333 -11.40 10.76 -2.32
N MET A 334 -10.17 10.41 -2.69
CA MET A 334 -9.77 9.91 -4.01
C MET A 334 -10.05 8.41 -4.14
N THR A 335 -10.08 7.90 -5.36
CA THR A 335 -10.02 6.46 -5.61
C THR A 335 -8.57 6.03 -5.81
N SER A 336 -8.15 4.98 -5.11
CA SER A 336 -6.87 4.31 -5.29
C SER A 336 -7.08 2.81 -5.47
N SER A 337 -6.04 2.10 -5.89
CA SER A 337 -6.08 0.64 -5.96
C SER A 337 -5.50 -0.03 -4.73
N ASP A 338 -4.59 0.63 -4.03
CA ASP A 338 -3.71 -0.01 -3.02
C ASP A 338 -3.16 -1.37 -3.54
N GLY A 339 -2.96 -1.42 -4.86
CA GLY A 339 -2.50 -2.58 -5.61
C GLY A 339 -1.03 -2.47 -5.98
N ARG A 340 -0.48 -3.56 -6.48
CA ARG A 340 0.80 -3.58 -7.16
C ARG A 340 0.58 -3.69 -8.67
N ILE A 341 1.56 -3.25 -9.44
CA ILE A 341 1.63 -3.60 -10.86
C ILE A 341 1.85 -5.11 -10.94
N HIS A 342 0.97 -5.80 -11.64
CA HIS A 342 0.99 -7.26 -11.74
C HIS A 342 0.51 -7.66 -13.13
N ALA A 343 1.38 -8.24 -13.94
CA ALA A 343 1.00 -8.83 -15.21
C ALA A 343 0.39 -10.22 -14.98
N PRO A 344 -0.57 -10.67 -15.81
CA PRO A 344 -1.14 -12.00 -15.70
C PRO A 344 -0.24 -13.09 -16.34
N TYR A 345 1.00 -12.75 -16.63
CA TYR A 345 2.03 -13.61 -17.22
C TYR A 345 3.41 -13.24 -16.69
N GLY A 346 4.37 -14.15 -16.83
CA GLY A 346 5.77 -13.97 -16.45
C GLY A 346 6.04 -14.14 -14.94
N PRO A 347 7.24 -13.76 -14.46
CA PRO A 347 7.74 -14.11 -13.14
C PRO A 347 6.83 -13.70 -11.97
N LEU A 348 6.16 -12.54 -12.09
CA LEU A 348 5.28 -12.04 -11.04
C LEU A 348 4.11 -12.99 -10.75
N VAL A 349 3.41 -13.47 -11.78
CA VAL A 349 2.28 -14.40 -11.60
C VAL A 349 2.74 -15.80 -11.24
N GLU A 350 3.88 -16.24 -11.76
CA GLU A 350 4.44 -17.55 -11.44
C GLU A 350 4.78 -17.68 -9.97
N ARG A 351 5.31 -16.63 -9.36
CA ARG A 351 5.62 -16.59 -7.93
C ARG A 351 4.43 -16.17 -7.05
N ASN A 352 3.52 -15.36 -7.57
CA ASN A 352 2.35 -14.85 -6.86
C ASN A 352 1.07 -15.18 -7.63
N PRO A 353 0.63 -16.46 -7.64
CA PRO A 353 -0.50 -16.92 -8.47
C PRO A 353 -1.87 -16.44 -7.98
N ALA A 354 -1.92 -15.78 -6.82
CA ALA A 354 -3.12 -15.15 -6.29
C ALA A 354 -2.82 -13.74 -5.79
N VAL A 355 -3.69 -12.80 -6.11
CA VAL A 355 -3.59 -11.41 -5.69
C VAL A 355 -4.91 -10.92 -5.11
N HIS A 356 -4.89 -9.78 -4.45
CA HIS A 356 -6.16 -9.12 -4.08
C HIS A 356 -6.83 -8.59 -5.39
N PRO A 357 -8.15 -8.76 -5.59
CA PRO A 357 -8.86 -8.33 -6.80
C PRO A 357 -8.65 -6.86 -7.17
N ARG A 358 -8.35 -6.02 -6.18
CA ARG A 358 -8.09 -4.58 -6.37
C ARG A 358 -6.89 -4.30 -7.30
N PHE A 359 -5.99 -5.26 -7.51
CA PHE A 359 -4.86 -5.13 -8.43
C PHE A 359 -5.33 -4.99 -9.89
N TYR A 360 -6.50 -5.54 -10.19
CA TYR A 360 -7.07 -5.57 -11.54
C TYR A 360 -8.39 -4.79 -11.67
N GLY A 361 -9.14 -4.59 -10.58
CA GLY A 361 -10.53 -4.17 -10.64
C GLY A 361 -10.90 -2.89 -9.90
N ALA A 362 -9.97 -2.18 -9.22
CA ALA A 362 -10.35 -1.06 -8.35
C ALA A 362 -11.12 0.04 -9.07
N PHE A 363 -10.60 0.57 -10.17
CA PHE A 363 -11.23 1.68 -10.89
C PHE A 363 -12.48 1.26 -11.68
N PRO A 364 -12.45 0.13 -12.43
CA PRO A 364 -13.65 -0.40 -13.10
C PRO A 364 -14.80 -0.71 -12.14
N ARG A 365 -14.47 -1.22 -10.93
CA ARG A 365 -15.47 -1.49 -9.89
C ARG A 365 -16.19 -0.23 -9.42
N VAL A 366 -15.49 0.89 -9.30
CA VAL A 366 -16.13 2.17 -8.96
C VAL A 366 -17.16 2.53 -10.03
N LEU A 367 -16.78 2.46 -11.31
CA LEU A 367 -17.66 2.80 -12.42
C LEU A 367 -18.83 1.83 -12.55
N GLY A 368 -18.56 0.52 -12.54
CA GLY A 368 -19.59 -0.51 -12.69
C GLY A 368 -20.49 -0.63 -11.45
N ARG A 369 -19.89 -0.94 -10.30
CA ARG A 369 -20.65 -1.26 -9.09
C ARG A 369 -21.16 -0.03 -8.36
N TYR A 370 -20.32 0.97 -8.09
CA TYR A 370 -20.68 2.10 -7.22
C TYR A 370 -21.39 3.23 -7.97
N VAL A 371 -21.14 3.40 -9.26
CA VAL A 371 -21.89 4.36 -10.10
C VAL A 371 -23.11 3.69 -10.70
N ARG A 372 -22.93 2.74 -11.64
CA ARG A 372 -24.02 2.18 -12.44
C ARG A 372 -25.02 1.33 -11.62
N GLU A 373 -24.54 0.37 -10.82
CA GLU A 373 -25.41 -0.58 -10.14
C GLU A 373 -26.01 -0.03 -8.84
N ARG A 374 -25.20 0.69 -8.04
CA ARG A 374 -25.61 1.11 -6.70
C ARG A 374 -25.94 2.59 -6.57
N GLY A 375 -25.55 3.43 -7.53
CA GLY A 375 -25.82 4.87 -7.49
C GLY A 375 -25.20 5.61 -6.28
N VAL A 376 -24.07 5.10 -5.76
CA VAL A 376 -23.35 5.70 -4.62
C VAL A 376 -22.71 7.01 -5.01
N LEU A 377 -22.18 7.09 -6.25
CA LEU A 377 -21.59 8.27 -6.89
C LEU A 377 -22.27 8.56 -8.22
N THR A 378 -22.22 9.84 -8.64
CA THR A 378 -22.43 10.17 -10.05
C THR A 378 -21.20 9.81 -10.86
N LEU A 379 -21.34 9.66 -12.18
CA LEU A 379 -20.22 9.36 -13.07
C LEU A 379 -19.15 10.45 -13.01
N GLU A 380 -19.56 11.72 -13.02
CA GLU A 380 -18.64 12.87 -12.97
C GLU A 380 -17.85 12.91 -11.64
N ALA A 381 -18.53 12.61 -10.51
CA ALA A 381 -17.85 12.54 -9.21
C ALA A 381 -16.83 11.41 -9.18
N ALA A 382 -17.16 10.24 -9.73
CA ALA A 382 -16.26 9.10 -9.83
C ALA A 382 -15.01 9.43 -10.70
N VAL A 383 -15.22 10.00 -11.89
CA VAL A 383 -14.14 10.41 -12.80
C VAL A 383 -13.23 11.44 -12.13
N ARG A 384 -13.81 12.46 -11.46
CA ARG A 384 -13.03 13.45 -10.70
C ARG A 384 -12.13 12.80 -9.65
N LYS A 385 -12.65 11.84 -8.87
CA LYS A 385 -11.93 11.12 -7.81
C LYS A 385 -10.78 10.26 -8.34
N MET A 386 -10.88 9.79 -9.58
CA MET A 386 -9.90 8.93 -10.25
C MET A 386 -8.88 9.71 -11.10
N SER A 387 -9.12 11.00 -11.38
CA SER A 387 -8.26 11.78 -12.28
C SER A 387 -7.86 13.14 -11.67
N SER A 388 -8.70 14.18 -11.83
CA SER A 388 -8.33 15.55 -11.51
C SER A 388 -8.05 15.78 -10.02
N LEU A 389 -8.71 15.09 -9.10
CA LEU A 389 -8.45 15.23 -7.67
C LEU A 389 -7.05 14.72 -7.29
N GLY A 390 -6.61 13.59 -7.86
CA GLY A 390 -5.25 13.07 -7.69
C GLY A 390 -4.19 13.98 -8.34
N ALA A 391 -4.44 14.45 -9.56
CA ALA A 391 -3.56 15.39 -10.24
C ALA A 391 -3.38 16.69 -9.43
N GLN A 392 -4.48 17.24 -8.89
CA GLN A 392 -4.44 18.43 -8.03
C GLN A 392 -3.63 18.18 -6.75
N ARG A 393 -3.78 17.01 -6.11
CA ARG A 393 -2.98 16.64 -4.93
C ARG A 393 -1.48 16.61 -5.21
N LEU A 394 -1.08 16.18 -6.39
CA LEU A 394 0.31 16.14 -6.83
C LEU A 394 0.81 17.50 -7.35
N GLY A 395 -0.07 18.48 -7.56
CA GLY A 395 0.28 19.76 -8.21
C GLY A 395 0.54 19.61 -9.72
N LEU A 396 0.00 18.56 -10.36
CA LEU A 396 0.11 18.37 -11.81
C LEU A 396 -0.91 19.26 -12.52
N MET A 397 -0.43 20.33 -13.14
CA MET A 397 -1.27 21.35 -13.81
C MET A 397 -1.57 21.02 -15.27
N ASP A 398 -0.86 20.05 -15.84
CA ASP A 398 -0.93 19.67 -17.25
C ASP A 398 -1.57 18.30 -17.51
N ARG A 399 -2.17 17.67 -16.45
CA ARG A 399 -2.80 16.35 -16.47
C ARG A 399 -4.08 16.34 -15.64
N GLY A 400 -4.90 15.27 -15.78
CA GLY A 400 -6.11 15.04 -14.99
C GLY A 400 -7.37 15.71 -15.53
N PHE A 401 -7.27 16.49 -16.62
CA PHE A 401 -8.38 17.10 -17.34
C PHE A 401 -8.21 16.94 -18.85
N ILE A 402 -9.31 16.91 -19.57
CA ILE A 402 -9.31 16.99 -21.04
C ILE A 402 -9.44 18.46 -21.44
N ALA A 403 -8.31 19.08 -21.81
CA ALA A 403 -8.26 20.45 -22.28
C ALA A 403 -7.10 20.65 -23.26
N LYS A 404 -7.19 21.67 -24.11
CA LYS A 404 -6.12 22.02 -25.05
C LYS A 404 -4.84 22.38 -24.31
N GLY A 405 -3.73 21.79 -24.72
CA GLY A 405 -2.40 22.02 -24.12
C GLY A 405 -2.04 21.06 -23.01
N MET A 406 -2.97 20.18 -22.57
CA MET A 406 -2.68 19.12 -21.60
C MET A 406 -2.12 17.87 -22.30
N TRP A 407 -1.39 17.06 -21.53
CA TRP A 407 -0.96 15.75 -22.00
C TRP A 407 -2.17 14.85 -22.27
N ALA A 408 -2.13 14.14 -23.38
CA ALA A 408 -3.18 13.18 -23.74
C ALA A 408 -3.01 11.86 -22.96
N ASP A 409 -3.34 11.90 -21.68
CA ASP A 409 -3.51 10.74 -20.82
C ASP A 409 -5.01 10.44 -20.75
N ILE A 410 -5.50 9.58 -21.63
CA ILE A 410 -6.94 9.42 -21.91
C ILE A 410 -7.34 7.96 -21.76
N THR A 411 -8.40 7.72 -21.00
CA THR A 411 -9.05 6.41 -20.87
C THR A 411 -10.43 6.48 -21.47
N LEU A 412 -10.72 5.62 -22.46
CA LEU A 412 -12.06 5.44 -23.01
C LEU A 412 -12.68 4.19 -22.34
N PHE A 413 -13.87 4.36 -21.84
CA PHE A 413 -14.65 3.25 -21.27
C PHE A 413 -16.11 3.36 -21.69
N ASP A 414 -16.76 2.21 -21.75
CA ASP A 414 -18.20 2.13 -21.95
C ASP A 414 -18.90 2.11 -20.59
N PRO A 415 -19.69 3.15 -20.23
CA PRO A 415 -20.35 3.22 -18.92
C PRO A 415 -21.41 2.11 -18.71
N GLU A 416 -21.93 1.50 -19.79
CA GLU A 416 -22.94 0.44 -19.70
C GLU A 416 -22.30 -0.93 -19.41
N THR A 417 -21.03 -1.14 -19.78
CA THR A 417 -20.38 -2.47 -19.70
C THR A 417 -19.19 -2.51 -18.77
N VAL A 418 -18.59 -1.37 -18.42
CA VAL A 418 -17.40 -1.32 -17.56
C VAL A 418 -17.65 -2.01 -16.22
N LEU A 419 -16.79 -3.04 -15.91
CA LEU A 419 -16.93 -3.83 -14.69
C LEU A 419 -15.61 -4.54 -14.36
N ASP A 420 -15.34 -4.71 -13.05
CA ASP A 420 -14.28 -5.58 -12.55
C ASP A 420 -14.68 -7.07 -12.73
N LYS A 421 -13.70 -7.91 -13.04
CA LYS A 421 -13.88 -9.37 -13.25
C LYS A 421 -13.06 -10.19 -12.26
N ALA A 422 -12.13 -9.55 -11.56
CA ALA A 422 -11.30 -10.23 -10.57
C ALA A 422 -12.10 -10.51 -9.29
N ASP A 423 -11.86 -11.70 -8.70
CA ASP A 423 -12.51 -12.16 -7.47
C ASP A 423 -11.45 -12.69 -6.49
N TYR A 424 -11.83 -12.92 -5.25
CA TYR A 424 -10.92 -13.40 -4.20
C TYR A 424 -10.58 -14.89 -4.35
N THR A 425 -11.53 -15.68 -4.80
CA THR A 425 -11.42 -17.15 -4.93
C THR A 425 -12.20 -17.68 -6.14
N PRO A 426 -11.76 -18.75 -6.75
CA PRO A 426 -10.48 -19.41 -6.52
C PRO A 426 -9.30 -18.53 -6.99
N PRO A 427 -8.05 -18.83 -6.61
CA PRO A 427 -6.86 -17.99 -6.87
C PRO A 427 -6.74 -17.45 -8.29
N GLU A 428 -6.98 -18.27 -9.30
CA GLU A 428 -6.90 -17.92 -10.73
C GLU A 428 -7.94 -16.87 -11.16
N LYS A 429 -9.03 -16.67 -10.38
CA LYS A 429 -9.99 -15.60 -10.65
C LYS A 429 -9.52 -14.24 -10.15
N SER A 430 -8.50 -14.19 -9.28
CA SER A 430 -7.98 -12.93 -8.78
C SER A 430 -7.16 -12.16 -9.82
N ILE A 431 -6.74 -12.83 -10.89
CA ILE A 431 -5.90 -12.31 -11.96
C ILE A 431 -6.73 -12.24 -13.25
N LYS A 432 -7.63 -11.25 -13.31
CA LYS A 432 -8.50 -11.04 -14.48
C LYS A 432 -8.60 -9.56 -14.81
N TYR A 433 -8.38 -9.25 -16.08
CA TYR A 433 -8.62 -7.92 -16.60
C TYR A 433 -10.10 -7.54 -16.51
N PRO A 434 -10.41 -6.25 -16.32
CA PRO A 434 -11.78 -5.74 -16.37
C PRO A 434 -12.32 -5.76 -17.81
N GLU A 435 -13.62 -5.58 -17.94
CA GLU A 435 -14.30 -5.36 -19.21
C GLU A 435 -14.69 -3.88 -19.38
N GLY A 436 -14.98 -3.45 -20.61
CA GLY A 436 -15.51 -2.14 -20.93
C GLY A 436 -14.51 -1.00 -20.97
N ILE A 437 -13.20 -1.30 -21.06
CA ILE A 437 -12.12 -0.30 -21.24
C ILE A 437 -11.33 -0.66 -22.51
N PRO A 438 -11.81 -0.31 -23.70
CA PRO A 438 -11.17 -0.72 -24.94
C PRO A 438 -9.87 0.03 -25.25
N TYR A 439 -9.75 1.31 -24.84
CA TYR A 439 -8.60 2.15 -25.22
C TYR A 439 -8.04 2.92 -24.06
N VAL A 440 -6.69 2.93 -23.95
CA VAL A 440 -5.95 3.78 -23.01
C VAL A 440 -4.78 4.43 -23.75
N MET A 441 -4.67 5.74 -23.62
CA MET A 441 -3.61 6.53 -24.19
C MET A 441 -2.77 7.18 -23.08
N VAL A 442 -1.46 7.08 -23.18
CA VAL A 442 -0.50 7.67 -22.24
C VAL A 442 0.44 8.59 -23.03
N ASN A 443 0.52 9.86 -22.64
CA ASN A 443 1.33 10.87 -23.32
C ASN A 443 1.04 10.95 -24.84
N GLY A 444 -0.20 10.69 -25.27
CA GLY A 444 -0.62 10.71 -26.67
C GLY A 444 -0.34 9.43 -27.45
N ILE A 445 0.13 8.37 -26.79
CA ILE A 445 0.46 7.07 -27.41
C ILE A 445 -0.50 6.02 -26.87
N LEU A 446 -1.10 5.22 -27.76
CA LEU A 446 -2.03 4.16 -27.41
C LEU A 446 -1.27 3.00 -26.74
N THR A 447 -1.58 2.74 -25.45
CA THR A 447 -0.98 1.68 -24.64
C THR A 447 -1.90 0.47 -24.47
N ILE A 448 -3.22 0.69 -24.55
CA ILE A 448 -4.24 -0.36 -24.67
C ILE A 448 -5.02 -0.09 -25.95
N ASP A 449 -5.16 -1.09 -26.81
CA ASP A 449 -5.87 -1.10 -28.07
C ASP A 449 -6.83 -2.28 -28.09
N GLU A 450 -8.13 -2.04 -28.25
CA GLU A 450 -9.20 -3.05 -28.19
C GLU A 450 -9.15 -3.97 -26.97
N GLY A 451 -8.70 -3.42 -25.82
CA GLY A 451 -8.56 -4.14 -24.55
C GLY A 451 -7.22 -4.86 -24.34
N GLU A 452 -6.36 -4.91 -25.36
CA GLU A 452 -5.07 -5.57 -25.32
C GLU A 452 -3.91 -4.57 -25.12
N HIS A 453 -2.92 -4.95 -24.34
CA HIS A 453 -1.73 -4.12 -24.13
C HIS A 453 -0.82 -4.15 -25.36
N THR A 454 -0.49 -2.97 -25.91
CA THR A 454 0.29 -2.82 -27.15
C THR A 454 1.78 -3.14 -27.01
N GLY A 455 2.28 -3.27 -25.77
CA GLY A 455 3.70 -3.44 -25.49
C GLY A 455 4.51 -2.13 -25.48
N VAL A 456 3.89 -1.00 -25.82
CA VAL A 456 4.58 0.29 -25.88
C VAL A 456 4.83 0.85 -24.49
N LEU A 457 6.05 1.34 -24.24
CA LEU A 457 6.48 1.98 -23.01
C LEU A 457 6.36 3.51 -23.18
N ALA A 458 5.13 4.03 -23.12
CA ALA A 458 4.81 5.44 -23.37
C ALA A 458 4.90 6.33 -22.12
N GLY A 459 5.06 5.73 -20.93
CA GLY A 459 5.10 6.42 -19.65
C GLY A 459 6.38 7.23 -19.44
N LYS A 460 6.31 8.15 -18.48
CA LYS A 460 7.42 9.01 -18.07
C LYS A 460 7.57 8.99 -16.55
N VAL A 461 8.79 9.16 -16.07
CA VAL A 461 9.04 9.52 -14.67
C VAL A 461 8.71 11.01 -14.53
N LEU A 462 7.63 11.27 -13.78
CA LEU A 462 7.23 12.64 -13.46
C LEU A 462 8.08 13.13 -12.28
N ARG A 463 8.48 14.39 -12.34
CA ARG A 463 9.23 15.04 -11.25
C ARG A 463 8.49 16.28 -10.78
N LYS A 464 8.45 16.46 -9.47
CA LYS A 464 8.01 17.71 -8.88
C LYS A 464 8.97 18.82 -9.30
N ARG A 465 8.41 19.95 -9.75
CA ARG A 465 9.15 21.14 -10.20
C ARG A 465 9.13 22.20 -9.12
#